data_5214fe9fe34df4bff24fa77b9963eb62
#
_entry.id   5214fe9fe34df4bff24fa77b9963eb62
#
_cell.length_a   1.000
_cell.length_b   1.000
_cell.length_c   1.000
_cell.angle_alpha   90.00
_cell.angle_beta   90.00
_cell.angle_gamma   90.00
#
_symmetry.space_group_name_H-M   'P 1'
#
loop_
_entity.id
_entity.type
_entity.pdbx_description
1 polymer ?
#
loop_
_entity_poly.entity_id
_entity_poly.type
_entity_poly.pdbx_seq_one_letter_code
_entity_poly.pdbx_strand_id
1 'polypeptide(L)'
;MICDIRISEKSFGAKTLFSNVNFSIDDDEKVALIGRNGIGKSTLLHILSGKDSDYDGEVIFRRGVSVVSTLQEHFNDDQTVIDYVLEGLPEHKELANIIRNYPSIMNDDLKLIDRYTKALERFTNLGYFTVEDKIREEFKNFQIPGLEDRKLASLSGGQKRIVEIIKVMHSNTHLALFDEPTNHMDYVAKRDFIEFIKNKKQAMLIVSHDRDVLKVVDKIVEIKDGKSKIYNGNYDFYLKQNSSTTANEMNDYENVKRRIANLKIKHAEYKRLKEKSRNPSTIHRFKMLEQKAFKELNELLKIEKPSFWIDENSLKEVNYKTADQYSKYKTKNIRLSIKNDDSKSKRDVLKVDKVSFGYKDNILKENLSFSLEEHGKLELRGRNGRGKSTIIKALLKNTDPDFVLYEGSFWIDPTINVGVYHQEIEKDYLDLPLYQAIEKCYLDLNLSISDQKIRKLLNDYLFSLEDHNTLLRKLSGGQKSRFQLIQMLANDPKLLILDEPTNHLDLPSIEELENALNKFSGAILFVSHDGYFIKKLKAKVVEI
;
A
#
# COMPACT_ATOMS: atom_id res chain seq x y z
N MET A 1 -21.72 17.51 2.86
CA MET A 1 -20.53 17.20 3.69
C MET A 1 -20.95 16.24 4.79
N ILE A 2 -20.30 15.09 4.85
CA ILE A 2 -20.59 14.00 5.80
C ILE A 2 -19.60 14.02 6.98
N CYS A 3 -18.34 14.37 6.69
CA CYS A 3 -17.26 14.43 7.67
C CYS A 3 -16.33 15.60 7.34
N ASP A 4 -15.93 16.36 8.36
CA ASP A 4 -14.90 17.40 8.30
C ASP A 4 -13.76 17.04 9.25
N ILE A 5 -12.55 16.96 8.72
CA ILE A 5 -11.36 16.46 9.41
C ILE A 5 -10.36 17.60 9.54
N ARG A 6 -10.01 17.96 10.76
CA ARG A 6 -9.06 19.03 11.10
C ARG A 6 -8.15 18.55 12.21
N ILE A 7 -7.07 17.87 11.87
CA ILE A 7 -6.09 17.37 12.82
C ILE A 7 -4.87 18.28 12.80
N SER A 8 -4.65 18.99 13.90
CA SER A 8 -3.52 19.90 14.08
C SER A 8 -2.25 19.14 14.36
N GLU A 9 -2.30 18.10 15.22
CA GLU A 9 -1.15 17.26 15.54
C GLU A 9 -1.57 15.85 15.94
N LYS A 10 -0.76 14.87 15.53
CA LYS A 10 -0.76 13.50 16.07
C LYS A 10 0.67 13.01 16.17
N SER A 11 1.06 12.58 17.36
CA SER A 11 2.40 12.09 17.63
C SER A 11 2.38 10.73 18.32
N PHE A 12 3.41 9.92 18.09
CA PHE A 12 3.71 8.71 18.86
C PHE A 12 5.07 8.87 19.53
N GLY A 13 5.06 9.10 20.84
CA GLY A 13 6.27 9.45 21.58
C GLY A 13 6.92 10.72 21.02
N ALA A 14 8.17 10.64 20.59
CA ALA A 14 8.89 11.77 20.00
C ALA A 14 8.65 11.98 18.50
N LYS A 15 7.90 11.08 17.84
CA LYS A 15 7.68 11.14 16.40
C LYS A 15 6.31 11.73 16.08
N THR A 16 6.29 12.92 15.47
CA THR A 16 5.08 13.53 14.92
C THR A 16 4.71 12.87 13.58
N LEU A 17 3.49 12.35 13.47
CA LEU A 17 2.92 11.82 12.23
C LEU A 17 2.19 12.89 11.44
N PHE A 18 1.32 13.65 12.10
CA PHE A 18 0.55 14.73 11.49
C PHE A 18 0.88 16.05 12.16
N SER A 19 1.00 17.11 11.38
CA SER A 19 1.18 18.49 11.83
C SER A 19 0.11 19.44 11.27
N ASN A 20 -0.65 19.03 10.27
CA ASN A 20 -1.77 19.79 9.72
C ASN A 20 -2.49 18.95 8.66
N VAL A 21 -3.44 18.10 9.08
CA VAL A 21 -4.24 17.27 8.16
C VAL A 21 -5.67 17.81 8.14
N ASN A 22 -6.05 18.44 7.02
CA ASN A 22 -7.34 19.09 6.85
C ASN A 22 -7.96 18.68 5.51
N PHE A 23 -9.13 18.05 5.55
CA PHE A 23 -9.96 17.77 4.37
C PHE A 23 -11.37 17.40 4.79
N SER A 24 -12.30 17.42 3.85
CA SER A 24 -13.68 17.01 4.06
C SER A 24 -14.07 15.87 3.12
N ILE A 25 -15.09 15.13 3.51
CA ILE A 25 -15.73 14.09 2.69
C ILE A 25 -17.19 14.47 2.51
N ASP A 26 -17.65 14.50 1.27
CA ASP A 26 -19.03 14.79 0.93
C ASP A 26 -19.88 13.50 0.80
N ASP A 27 -21.20 13.67 0.71
CA ASP A 27 -22.11 12.55 0.49
C ASP A 27 -21.77 11.86 -0.84
N ASP A 28 -21.78 10.54 -0.85
CA ASP A 28 -21.48 9.67 -2.00
C ASP A 28 -20.06 9.83 -2.60
N GLU A 29 -19.21 10.68 -2.03
CA GLU A 29 -17.88 10.98 -2.54
C GLU A 29 -16.90 9.82 -2.29
N LYS A 30 -16.11 9.47 -3.30
CA LYS A 30 -15.04 8.47 -3.22
C LYS A 30 -13.70 9.18 -3.06
N VAL A 31 -13.13 9.10 -1.88
CA VAL A 31 -11.87 9.76 -1.54
C VAL A 31 -10.77 8.70 -1.40
N ALA A 32 -9.69 8.84 -2.15
CA ALA A 32 -8.49 8.04 -1.94
C ALA A 32 -7.51 8.76 -1.02
N LEU A 33 -6.92 8.03 -0.08
CA LEU A 33 -5.86 8.51 0.78
C LEU A 33 -4.53 7.88 0.37
N ILE A 34 -3.60 8.70 -0.10
CA ILE A 34 -2.27 8.27 -0.53
C ILE A 34 -1.17 8.90 0.34
N GLY A 35 0.03 8.35 0.28
CA GLY A 35 1.19 8.83 1.02
C GLY A 35 2.17 7.70 1.29
N ARG A 36 3.39 8.04 1.70
CA ARG A 36 4.43 7.06 1.96
C ARG A 36 4.05 6.07 3.06
N ASN A 37 4.65 4.90 3.02
CA ASN A 37 4.49 3.92 4.10
C ASN A 37 5.03 4.48 5.43
N GLY A 38 4.25 4.26 6.50
CA GLY A 38 4.57 4.77 7.83
C GLY A 38 4.25 6.25 8.09
N ILE A 39 3.56 6.94 7.14
CA ILE A 39 3.15 8.34 7.31
C ILE A 39 1.90 8.51 8.21
N GLY A 40 1.22 7.41 8.58
CA GLY A 40 0.05 7.46 9.44
C GLY A 40 -1.31 7.23 8.75
N LYS A 41 -1.36 6.72 7.50
CA LYS A 41 -2.64 6.47 6.79
C LYS A 41 -3.62 5.61 7.61
N SER A 42 -3.17 4.46 8.11
CA SER A 42 -4.00 3.59 8.96
C SER A 42 -4.35 4.25 10.30
N THR A 43 -3.45 5.07 10.87
CA THR A 43 -3.74 5.85 12.08
C THR A 43 -4.90 6.83 11.84
N LEU A 44 -4.92 7.49 10.69
CA LEU A 44 -6.04 8.36 10.32
C LEU A 44 -7.36 7.58 10.23
N LEU A 45 -7.35 6.38 9.65
CA LEU A 45 -8.54 5.52 9.64
C LEU A 45 -8.96 5.09 11.05
N HIS A 46 -8.00 4.83 11.98
CA HIS A 46 -8.31 4.56 13.39
C HIS A 46 -8.97 5.76 14.08
N ILE A 47 -8.50 6.97 13.82
CA ILE A 47 -9.13 8.20 14.32
C ILE A 47 -10.57 8.31 13.80
N LEU A 48 -10.78 8.16 12.48
CA LEU A 48 -12.10 8.27 11.86
C LEU A 48 -13.07 7.16 12.28
N SER A 49 -12.57 5.99 12.64
CA SER A 49 -13.39 4.88 13.18
C SER A 49 -13.65 5.01 14.68
N GLY A 50 -13.12 6.05 15.34
CA GLY A 50 -13.27 6.28 16.79
C GLY A 50 -12.42 5.36 17.67
N LYS A 51 -11.47 4.62 17.10
CA LYS A 51 -10.57 3.72 17.84
C LYS A 51 -9.38 4.45 18.49
N ASP A 52 -8.97 5.58 17.90
CA ASP A 52 -7.90 6.43 18.41
C ASP A 52 -8.46 7.83 18.67
N SER A 53 -8.44 8.26 19.92
CA SER A 53 -8.88 9.59 20.35
C SER A 53 -7.74 10.49 20.82
N ASP A 54 -6.50 9.99 20.75
CA ASP A 54 -5.30 10.71 21.20
C ASP A 54 -4.72 11.53 20.05
N TYR A 55 -5.32 12.68 19.74
CA TYR A 55 -4.85 13.65 18.75
C TYR A 55 -5.33 15.06 19.08
N ASP A 56 -4.62 16.05 18.59
CA ASP A 56 -5.01 17.45 18.68
C ASP A 56 -5.80 17.84 17.42
N GLY A 57 -6.98 18.43 17.62
CA GLY A 57 -7.86 18.86 16.54
C GLY A 57 -9.29 18.34 16.68
N GLU A 58 -10.02 18.33 15.58
CA GLU A 58 -11.43 17.97 15.54
C GLU A 58 -11.74 17.08 14.33
N VAL A 59 -12.58 16.07 14.56
CA VAL A 59 -13.25 15.31 13.49
C VAL A 59 -14.75 15.45 13.70
N ILE A 60 -15.41 16.16 12.78
CA ILE A 60 -16.81 16.50 12.90
C ILE A 60 -17.62 15.68 11.92
N PHE A 61 -18.46 14.79 12.42
CA PHE A 61 -19.44 14.07 11.61
C PHE A 61 -20.80 14.78 11.63
N ARG A 62 -21.48 14.79 10.48
CA ARG A 62 -22.89 15.18 10.44
C ARG A 62 -23.70 14.29 11.39
N ARG A 63 -24.69 14.86 12.08
CA ARG A 63 -25.55 14.11 13.02
C ARG A 63 -26.19 12.89 12.34
N GLY A 64 -26.09 11.73 12.98
CA GLY A 64 -26.67 10.48 12.50
C GLY A 64 -25.80 9.74 11.47
N VAL A 65 -24.57 10.17 11.19
CA VAL A 65 -23.65 9.44 10.32
C VAL A 65 -23.19 8.18 10.99
N SER A 66 -23.31 7.06 10.27
CA SER A 66 -22.75 5.77 10.62
C SER A 66 -21.47 5.51 9.82
N VAL A 67 -20.44 5.01 10.49
CA VAL A 67 -19.13 4.71 9.92
C VAL A 67 -18.85 3.22 10.07
N VAL A 68 -18.31 2.60 9.02
CA VAL A 68 -17.83 1.22 9.05
C VAL A 68 -16.39 1.17 8.54
N SER A 69 -15.59 0.26 9.04
CA SER A 69 -14.17 0.15 8.70
C SER A 69 -13.74 -1.29 8.54
N THR A 70 -12.84 -1.55 7.59
CA THR A 70 -12.16 -2.85 7.42
C THR A 70 -11.04 -3.08 8.44
N LEU A 71 -10.89 -2.23 9.45
CA LEU A 71 -9.84 -2.30 10.48
C LEU A 71 -10.22 -3.15 11.71
N GLN A 72 -11.30 -3.92 11.66
CA GLN A 72 -11.72 -4.70 12.82
C GLN A 72 -10.81 -5.91 13.02
N GLU A 73 -10.07 -5.94 14.14
CA GLU A 73 -9.17 -7.04 14.52
C GLU A 73 -9.80 -8.06 15.48
N HIS A 74 -11.00 -7.79 16.00
CA HIS A 74 -11.65 -8.65 16.97
C HIS A 74 -12.72 -9.53 16.32
N PHE A 75 -12.34 -10.77 16.05
CA PHE A 75 -13.25 -11.80 15.61
C PHE A 75 -13.74 -12.61 16.83
N ASN A 76 -15.04 -12.82 16.92
CA ASN A 76 -15.55 -13.87 17.79
C ASN A 76 -15.27 -15.20 17.11
N ASP A 77 -14.25 -15.90 17.57
CA ASP A 77 -13.71 -17.10 16.91
C ASP A 77 -14.75 -18.25 16.77
N ASP A 78 -15.81 -18.26 17.56
CA ASP A 78 -16.86 -19.28 17.49
C ASP A 78 -18.00 -18.96 16.50
N GLN A 79 -18.05 -17.74 15.97
CA GLN A 79 -19.09 -17.30 15.04
C GLN A 79 -18.83 -17.79 13.62
N THR A 80 -19.91 -18.08 12.88
CA THR A 80 -19.81 -18.36 11.44
C THR A 80 -19.51 -17.09 10.65
N VAL A 81 -18.90 -17.26 9.49
CA VAL A 81 -18.56 -16.13 8.61
C VAL A 81 -19.81 -15.38 8.17
N ILE A 82 -20.89 -16.10 7.81
CA ILE A 82 -22.14 -15.48 7.38
C ILE A 82 -22.78 -14.66 8.51
N ASP A 83 -22.83 -15.19 9.73
CA ASP A 83 -23.37 -14.47 10.88
C ASP A 83 -22.58 -13.20 11.18
N TYR A 84 -21.26 -13.27 11.05
CA TYR A 84 -20.39 -12.12 11.23
C TYR A 84 -20.64 -11.00 10.22
N VAL A 85 -20.87 -11.36 8.94
CA VAL A 85 -21.23 -10.37 7.91
C VAL A 85 -22.60 -9.77 8.18
N LEU A 86 -23.59 -10.61 8.54
CA LEU A 86 -24.95 -10.17 8.86
C LEU A 86 -25.03 -9.26 10.08
N GLU A 87 -24.16 -9.46 11.08
CA GLU A 87 -24.06 -8.55 12.25
C GLU A 87 -23.60 -7.14 11.86
N GLY A 88 -22.90 -6.98 10.73
CA GLY A 88 -22.55 -5.69 10.17
C GLY A 88 -23.72 -4.92 9.55
N LEU A 89 -24.88 -5.57 9.37
CA LEU A 89 -26.07 -4.95 8.79
C LEU A 89 -26.90 -4.24 9.87
N PRO A 90 -27.23 -2.94 9.69
CA PRO A 90 -28.03 -2.20 10.65
C PRO A 90 -29.36 -2.88 10.95
N GLU A 91 -29.74 -2.98 12.22
CA GLU A 91 -31.03 -3.52 12.68
C GLU A 91 -31.28 -5.00 12.29
N HIS A 92 -30.42 -5.65 11.49
CA HIS A 92 -30.69 -7.00 10.94
C HIS A 92 -30.97 -8.01 12.06
N LYS A 93 -30.10 -8.10 13.07
CA LYS A 93 -30.23 -9.07 14.18
C LYS A 93 -31.52 -8.87 14.97
N GLU A 94 -31.88 -7.61 15.24
CA GLU A 94 -33.11 -7.28 15.98
C GLU A 94 -34.36 -7.62 15.17
N LEU A 95 -34.41 -7.18 13.92
CA LEU A 95 -35.55 -7.43 13.02
C LEU A 95 -35.71 -8.91 12.73
N ALA A 96 -34.63 -9.64 12.45
CA ALA A 96 -34.65 -11.07 12.23
C ALA A 96 -35.18 -11.85 13.46
N ASN A 97 -34.78 -11.45 14.67
CA ASN A 97 -35.31 -12.02 15.92
C ASN A 97 -36.80 -11.79 16.09
N ILE A 98 -37.27 -10.57 15.79
CA ILE A 98 -38.72 -10.27 15.85
C ILE A 98 -39.47 -11.15 14.85
N ILE A 99 -39.02 -11.20 13.59
CA ILE A 99 -39.66 -11.97 12.52
C ILE A 99 -39.68 -13.46 12.84
N ARG A 100 -38.63 -14.02 13.43
CA ARG A 100 -38.52 -15.45 13.77
C ARG A 100 -39.37 -15.84 14.98
N ASN A 101 -39.35 -15.03 16.05
CA ASN A 101 -39.88 -15.41 17.35
C ASN A 101 -41.32 -14.95 17.60
N TYR A 102 -41.75 -13.82 17.05
CA TYR A 102 -43.08 -13.25 17.32
C TYR A 102 -44.23 -14.08 16.82
N PRO A 103 -44.18 -14.76 15.65
CA PRO A 103 -45.28 -15.64 15.20
C PRO A 103 -45.73 -16.68 16.23
N SER A 104 -44.81 -17.15 17.09
CA SER A 104 -45.11 -18.16 18.13
C SER A 104 -45.65 -17.59 19.42
N ILE A 105 -45.52 -16.26 19.66
CA ILE A 105 -45.89 -15.66 20.95
C ILE A 105 -46.92 -14.52 20.84
N MET A 106 -47.20 -14.02 19.64
CA MET A 106 -48.05 -12.81 19.49
C MET A 106 -49.53 -13.08 19.68
N ASN A 107 -50.02 -14.30 19.45
CA ASN A 107 -51.45 -14.64 19.54
C ASN A 107 -52.34 -13.48 19.02
N ASP A 108 -53.33 -13.03 19.82
CA ASP A 108 -54.22 -11.89 19.50
C ASP A 108 -53.73 -10.54 20.10
N ASP A 109 -52.47 -10.45 20.56
CA ASP A 109 -51.92 -9.19 21.10
C ASP A 109 -51.61 -8.21 19.98
N LEU A 110 -52.50 -7.22 19.84
CA LEU A 110 -52.41 -6.17 18.81
C LEU A 110 -51.07 -5.37 18.83
N LYS A 111 -50.42 -5.22 20.01
CA LYS A 111 -49.14 -4.53 20.10
C LYS A 111 -47.99 -5.37 19.52
N LEU A 112 -48.02 -6.66 19.78
CA LEU A 112 -47.01 -7.58 19.21
C LEU A 112 -47.21 -7.74 17.71
N ILE A 113 -48.46 -7.81 17.24
CA ILE A 113 -48.79 -7.83 15.82
C ILE A 113 -48.32 -6.56 15.08
N ASP A 114 -48.57 -5.38 15.64
CA ASP A 114 -48.11 -4.09 15.07
C ASP A 114 -46.56 -4.05 15.01
N ARG A 115 -45.88 -4.48 16.08
CA ARG A 115 -44.44 -4.54 16.11
C ARG A 115 -43.85 -5.54 15.08
N TYR A 116 -44.46 -6.69 14.92
CA TYR A 116 -44.11 -7.69 13.91
C TYR A 116 -44.27 -7.12 12.49
N THR A 117 -45.42 -6.50 12.22
CA THR A 117 -45.72 -5.92 10.90
C THR A 117 -44.72 -4.84 10.53
N LYS A 118 -44.43 -3.92 11.45
CA LYS A 118 -43.40 -2.89 11.26
C LYS A 118 -42.01 -3.47 11.04
N ALA A 119 -41.65 -4.51 11.78
CA ALA A 119 -40.37 -5.19 11.58
C ALA A 119 -40.29 -5.88 10.22
N LEU A 120 -41.38 -6.51 9.77
CA LEU A 120 -41.46 -7.16 8.46
C LEU A 120 -41.37 -6.14 7.30
N GLU A 121 -42.08 -5.02 7.40
CA GLU A 121 -41.99 -3.93 6.42
C GLU A 121 -40.57 -3.35 6.38
N ARG A 122 -39.97 -3.12 7.54
CA ARG A 122 -38.60 -2.59 7.63
C ARG A 122 -37.57 -3.55 7.04
N PHE A 123 -37.69 -4.85 7.36
CA PHE A 123 -36.83 -5.90 6.83
C PHE A 123 -36.93 -6.03 5.30
N THR A 124 -38.17 -5.94 4.78
CA THR A 124 -38.44 -5.93 3.34
C THR A 124 -37.83 -4.70 2.66
N ASN A 125 -38.05 -3.50 3.22
CA ASN A 125 -37.53 -2.24 2.67
C ASN A 125 -36.00 -2.18 2.66
N LEU A 126 -35.34 -2.85 3.61
CA LEU A 126 -33.87 -2.96 3.67
C LEU A 126 -33.36 -4.09 2.74
N GLY A 127 -34.23 -4.89 2.12
CA GLY A 127 -33.86 -5.96 1.20
C GLY A 127 -33.21 -7.18 1.88
N TYR A 128 -33.47 -7.37 3.16
CA TYR A 128 -32.79 -8.39 3.96
C TYR A 128 -33.24 -9.83 3.68
N PHE A 129 -34.36 -10.05 3.02
CA PHE A 129 -34.80 -11.40 2.60
C PHE A 129 -33.86 -12.06 1.58
N THR A 130 -33.13 -11.25 0.79
CA THR A 130 -32.21 -11.76 -0.23
C THR A 130 -30.73 -11.45 0.09
N VAL A 131 -30.46 -10.91 1.27
CA VAL A 131 -29.10 -10.44 1.60
C VAL A 131 -28.12 -11.59 1.77
N GLU A 132 -28.55 -12.70 2.36
CA GLU A 132 -27.71 -13.90 2.50
C GLU A 132 -27.28 -14.46 1.14
N ASP A 133 -28.21 -14.55 0.19
CA ASP A 133 -27.92 -15.03 -1.17
C ASP A 133 -26.91 -14.12 -1.87
N LYS A 134 -27.08 -12.80 -1.73
CA LYS A 134 -26.12 -11.81 -2.26
C LYS A 134 -24.73 -11.94 -1.62
N ILE A 135 -24.68 -12.11 -0.31
CA ILE A 135 -23.41 -12.32 0.41
C ILE A 135 -22.75 -13.63 -0.08
N ARG A 136 -23.51 -14.73 -0.25
CA ARG A 136 -22.99 -15.99 -0.80
C ARG A 136 -22.49 -15.84 -2.24
N GLU A 137 -23.14 -15.01 -3.04
CA GLU A 137 -22.69 -14.68 -4.40
C GLU A 137 -21.37 -13.92 -4.37
N GLU A 138 -21.20 -12.94 -3.46
CA GLU A 138 -19.93 -12.24 -3.28
C GLU A 138 -18.81 -13.20 -2.85
N PHE A 139 -19.05 -14.15 -1.96
CA PHE A 139 -18.06 -15.18 -1.62
C PHE A 139 -17.62 -16.00 -2.85
N LYS A 140 -18.53 -16.27 -3.80
CA LYS A 140 -18.17 -16.91 -5.07
C LYS A 140 -17.35 -15.98 -5.98
N ASN A 141 -17.72 -14.70 -6.05
CA ASN A 141 -17.01 -13.68 -6.84
C ASN A 141 -15.59 -13.49 -6.31
N PHE A 142 -15.41 -13.42 -4.99
CA PHE A 142 -14.10 -13.39 -4.34
C PHE A 142 -13.39 -14.76 -4.28
N GLN A 143 -13.97 -15.82 -4.87
CA GLN A 143 -13.41 -17.18 -5.00
C GLN A 143 -13.11 -17.89 -3.70
N ILE A 144 -13.90 -17.65 -2.73
CA ILE A 144 -13.88 -18.33 -1.44
C ILE A 144 -15.24 -19.00 -1.14
N PRO A 145 -15.82 -19.75 -2.09
CA PRO A 145 -17.12 -20.39 -1.87
C PRO A 145 -17.02 -21.42 -0.75
N GLY A 146 -18.08 -21.55 0.05
CA GLY A 146 -18.15 -22.49 1.17
C GLY A 146 -17.41 -22.01 2.43
N LEU A 147 -16.84 -20.79 2.44
CA LEU A 147 -16.31 -20.19 3.66
C LEU A 147 -17.41 -19.59 4.53
N GLU A 148 -18.53 -19.23 3.94
CA GLU A 148 -19.67 -18.59 4.61
C GLU A 148 -20.20 -19.39 5.81
N ASP A 149 -20.13 -20.71 5.73
CA ASP A 149 -20.61 -21.62 6.78
C ASP A 149 -19.49 -22.08 7.75
N ARG A 150 -18.23 -21.62 7.54
CA ARG A 150 -17.10 -21.94 8.42
C ARG A 150 -17.00 -20.97 9.60
N LYS A 151 -16.33 -21.42 10.67
CA LYS A 151 -15.99 -20.54 11.79
C LYS A 151 -14.86 -19.57 11.42
N LEU A 152 -14.93 -18.34 11.90
CA LEU A 152 -13.91 -17.30 11.67
C LEU A 152 -12.51 -17.72 12.13
N ALA A 153 -12.40 -18.50 13.22
CA ALA A 153 -11.13 -19.03 13.71
C ALA A 153 -10.39 -19.88 12.67
N SER A 154 -11.11 -20.57 11.78
CA SER A 154 -10.51 -21.46 10.77
C SER A 154 -9.94 -20.74 9.55
N LEU A 155 -10.14 -19.43 9.43
CA LEU A 155 -9.76 -18.65 8.26
C LEU A 155 -8.30 -18.19 8.33
N SER A 156 -7.65 -18.18 7.16
CA SER A 156 -6.35 -17.50 7.00
C SER A 156 -6.50 -15.98 7.11
N GLY A 157 -5.42 -15.26 7.38
CA GLY A 157 -5.42 -13.81 7.47
C GLY A 157 -5.98 -13.12 6.21
N GLY A 158 -5.62 -13.60 5.02
CA GLY A 158 -6.15 -13.09 3.75
C GLY A 158 -7.65 -13.34 3.59
N GLN A 159 -8.14 -14.52 3.98
CA GLN A 159 -9.57 -14.84 3.96
C GLN A 159 -10.36 -13.95 4.93
N LYS A 160 -9.86 -13.75 6.14
CA LYS A 160 -10.44 -12.81 7.12
C LYS A 160 -10.56 -11.40 6.53
N ARG A 161 -9.54 -10.95 5.80
CA ARG A 161 -9.56 -9.63 5.16
C ARG A 161 -10.64 -9.49 4.10
N ILE A 162 -10.83 -10.52 3.27
CA ILE A 162 -11.91 -10.52 2.26
C ILE A 162 -13.29 -10.52 2.95
N VAL A 163 -13.47 -11.28 4.02
CA VAL A 163 -14.71 -11.27 4.82
C VAL A 163 -15.02 -9.86 5.35
N GLU A 164 -14.01 -9.14 5.87
CA GLU A 164 -14.17 -7.75 6.30
C GLU A 164 -14.62 -6.83 5.14
N ILE A 165 -14.04 -6.99 3.96
CA ILE A 165 -14.42 -6.20 2.79
C ILE A 165 -15.86 -6.48 2.41
N ILE A 166 -16.26 -7.75 2.32
CA ILE A 166 -17.65 -8.15 2.01
C ILE A 166 -18.62 -7.56 3.06
N LYS A 167 -18.28 -7.61 4.35
CA LYS A 167 -19.07 -6.99 5.42
C LYS A 167 -19.28 -5.49 5.18
N VAL A 168 -18.22 -4.78 4.86
CA VAL A 168 -18.28 -3.34 4.57
C VAL A 168 -19.09 -3.05 3.31
N MET A 169 -18.94 -3.86 2.25
CA MET A 169 -19.70 -3.72 0.99
C MET A 169 -21.22 -3.84 1.19
N HIS A 170 -21.64 -4.71 2.08
CA HIS A 170 -23.07 -4.93 2.39
C HIS A 170 -23.61 -3.99 3.47
N SER A 171 -22.74 -3.33 4.24
CA SER A 171 -23.17 -2.35 5.24
C SER A 171 -23.88 -1.15 4.59
N ASN A 172 -25.05 -0.80 5.12
CA ASN A 172 -25.80 0.39 4.70
C ASN A 172 -25.39 1.60 5.55
N THR A 173 -24.10 1.87 5.65
CA THR A 173 -23.52 2.99 6.41
C THR A 173 -23.29 4.19 5.50
N HIS A 174 -23.16 5.37 6.11
CA HIS A 174 -22.96 6.60 5.37
C HIS A 174 -21.51 6.74 4.88
N LEU A 175 -20.54 6.27 5.67
CA LEU A 175 -19.12 6.32 5.35
C LEU A 175 -18.47 4.95 5.53
N ALA A 176 -17.80 4.47 4.50
CA ALA A 176 -16.99 3.25 4.53
C ALA A 176 -15.50 3.58 4.49
N LEU A 177 -14.72 2.95 5.38
CA LEU A 177 -13.28 3.12 5.49
C LEU A 177 -12.57 1.83 5.06
N PHE A 178 -11.75 1.91 4.01
CA PHE A 178 -10.99 0.78 3.49
C PHE A 178 -9.49 1.02 3.64
N ASP A 179 -8.77 0.04 4.20
CA ASP A 179 -7.31 0.07 4.31
C ASP A 179 -6.69 -0.97 3.39
N GLU A 180 -6.07 -0.55 2.29
CA GLU A 180 -5.41 -1.39 1.28
C GLU A 180 -6.26 -2.62 0.87
N PRO A 181 -7.52 -2.42 0.41
CA PRO A 181 -8.45 -3.52 0.19
C PRO A 181 -8.01 -4.48 -0.92
N THR A 182 -7.25 -4.00 -1.90
CA THR A 182 -6.87 -4.78 -3.09
C THR A 182 -5.68 -5.72 -2.88
N ASN A 183 -4.96 -5.64 -1.76
CA ASN A 183 -3.73 -6.43 -1.52
C ASN A 183 -3.91 -7.96 -1.55
N HIS A 184 -5.13 -8.47 -1.43
CA HIS A 184 -5.42 -9.90 -1.43
C HIS A 184 -6.44 -10.31 -2.50
N MET A 185 -6.78 -9.39 -3.40
CA MET A 185 -7.73 -9.62 -4.48
C MET A 185 -7.02 -10.05 -5.75
N ASP A 186 -7.53 -11.09 -6.40
CA ASP A 186 -7.15 -11.37 -7.78
C ASP A 186 -7.80 -10.37 -8.76
N TYR A 187 -7.47 -10.49 -10.03
CA TYR A 187 -7.94 -9.55 -11.06
C TYR A 187 -9.47 -9.53 -11.22
N VAL A 188 -10.18 -10.63 -10.89
CA VAL A 188 -11.65 -10.71 -10.95
C VAL A 188 -12.25 -9.98 -9.75
N ALA A 189 -11.85 -10.37 -8.53
CA ALA A 189 -12.29 -9.74 -7.30
C ALA A 189 -11.99 -8.22 -7.28
N LYS A 190 -10.82 -7.82 -7.79
CA LYS A 190 -10.44 -6.41 -7.95
C LYS A 190 -11.36 -5.67 -8.92
N ARG A 191 -11.71 -6.27 -10.06
CA ARG A 191 -12.65 -5.68 -11.01
C ARG A 191 -14.02 -5.46 -10.35
N ASP A 192 -14.53 -6.47 -9.65
CA ASP A 192 -15.83 -6.42 -9.02
C ASP A 192 -15.84 -5.39 -7.86
N PHE A 193 -14.74 -5.27 -7.12
CA PHE A 193 -14.56 -4.21 -6.12
C PHE A 193 -14.53 -2.80 -6.75
N ILE A 194 -13.88 -2.63 -7.90
CA ILE A 194 -13.86 -1.36 -8.63
C ILE A 194 -15.27 -1.01 -9.13
N GLU A 195 -16.03 -1.98 -9.63
CA GLU A 195 -17.43 -1.77 -10.01
C GLU A 195 -18.30 -1.41 -8.81
N PHE A 196 -18.08 -2.03 -7.66
CA PHE A 196 -18.73 -1.65 -6.41
C PHE A 196 -18.44 -0.17 -6.05
N ILE A 197 -17.18 0.27 -6.08
CA ILE A 197 -16.82 1.68 -5.79
C ILE A 197 -17.60 2.64 -6.71
N LYS A 198 -17.68 2.33 -8.02
CA LYS A 198 -18.37 3.18 -9.01
C LYS A 198 -19.87 3.27 -8.80
N ASN A 199 -20.50 2.16 -8.43
CA ASN A 199 -21.96 2.03 -8.47
C ASN A 199 -22.63 2.32 -7.12
N LYS A 200 -21.91 2.13 -6.00
CA LYS A 200 -22.49 2.30 -4.66
C LYS A 200 -22.63 3.77 -4.30
N LYS A 201 -23.84 4.19 -3.97
CA LYS A 201 -24.12 5.50 -3.38
C LYS A 201 -23.81 5.49 -1.88
N GLN A 202 -22.55 5.68 -1.55
CA GLN A 202 -22.01 5.70 -0.18
C GLN A 202 -20.69 6.45 -0.21
N ALA A 203 -20.44 7.33 0.76
CA ALA A 203 -19.13 7.95 0.88
C ALA A 203 -18.07 6.89 1.26
N MET A 204 -16.91 6.99 0.64
CA MET A 204 -15.81 6.04 0.89
C MET A 204 -14.50 6.78 1.08
N LEU A 205 -13.73 6.37 2.09
CA LEU A 205 -12.33 6.74 2.22
C LEU A 205 -11.48 5.47 2.05
N ILE A 206 -10.67 5.45 1.00
CA ILE A 206 -9.92 4.26 0.57
C ILE A 206 -8.43 4.57 0.63
N VAL A 207 -7.72 3.97 1.57
CA VAL A 207 -6.26 3.93 1.53
C VAL A 207 -5.85 2.90 0.49
N SER A 208 -5.17 3.32 -0.56
CA SER A 208 -4.69 2.38 -1.58
C SER A 208 -3.50 2.94 -2.36
N HIS A 209 -2.63 2.04 -2.79
CA HIS A 209 -1.58 2.29 -3.77
C HIS A 209 -1.90 1.68 -5.15
N ASP A 210 -3.08 1.08 -5.28
CA ASP A 210 -3.55 0.48 -6.53
C ASP A 210 -4.05 1.57 -7.50
N ARG A 211 -3.33 1.73 -8.60
CA ARG A 211 -3.62 2.76 -9.62
C ARG A 211 -4.98 2.58 -10.29
N ASP A 212 -5.50 1.35 -10.37
CA ASP A 212 -6.84 1.09 -10.94
C ASP A 212 -7.94 1.60 -10.01
N VAL A 213 -7.77 1.46 -8.69
CA VAL A 213 -8.65 2.07 -7.67
C VAL A 213 -8.56 3.58 -7.72
N LEU A 214 -7.33 4.13 -7.77
CA LEU A 214 -7.13 5.58 -7.80
C LEU A 214 -7.71 6.27 -9.04
N LYS A 215 -7.96 5.53 -10.13
CA LYS A 215 -8.62 6.06 -11.34
C LYS A 215 -10.11 6.26 -11.22
N VAL A 216 -10.75 5.61 -10.25
CA VAL A 216 -12.21 5.61 -10.13
C VAL A 216 -12.72 6.43 -8.94
N VAL A 217 -11.83 7.09 -8.21
CA VAL A 217 -12.18 7.99 -7.13
C VAL A 217 -12.43 9.42 -7.62
N ASP A 218 -13.19 10.21 -6.83
CA ASP A 218 -13.54 11.58 -7.13
C ASP A 218 -12.49 12.58 -6.62
N LYS A 219 -11.79 12.20 -5.54
CA LYS A 219 -10.83 13.06 -4.84
C LYS A 219 -9.65 12.23 -4.34
N ILE A 220 -8.45 12.78 -4.42
CA ILE A 220 -7.25 12.21 -3.83
C ILE A 220 -6.72 13.15 -2.75
N VAL A 221 -6.49 12.62 -1.56
CA VAL A 221 -5.83 13.29 -0.44
C VAL A 221 -4.44 12.66 -0.26
N GLU A 222 -3.41 13.44 -0.46
CA GLU A 222 -2.02 13.02 -0.22
C GLU A 222 -1.56 13.50 1.15
N ILE A 223 -1.08 12.58 2.00
CA ILE A 223 -0.36 12.96 3.22
C ILE A 223 1.12 12.98 2.91
N LYS A 224 1.72 14.16 3.07
CA LYS A 224 3.13 14.41 2.86
C LYS A 224 3.68 15.34 3.93
N ASP A 225 4.81 14.96 4.53
CA ASP A 225 5.48 15.76 5.57
C ASP A 225 4.52 16.19 6.71
N GLY A 226 3.63 15.27 7.11
CA GLY A 226 2.63 15.49 8.15
C GLY A 226 1.44 16.38 7.77
N LYS A 227 1.32 16.80 6.52
CA LYS A 227 0.26 17.68 6.01
C LYS A 227 -0.57 17.00 4.93
N SER A 228 -1.83 17.40 4.82
CA SER A 228 -2.69 16.96 3.72
C SER A 228 -2.62 17.90 2.53
N LYS A 229 -2.61 17.34 1.32
CA LYS A 229 -2.77 18.06 0.06
C LYS A 229 -3.92 17.43 -0.71
N ILE A 230 -4.87 18.24 -1.15
CA ILE A 230 -6.12 17.78 -1.76
C ILE A 230 -6.04 17.97 -3.28
N TYR A 231 -6.44 16.95 -4.01
CA TYR A 231 -6.57 16.95 -5.47
C TYR A 231 -7.99 16.52 -5.83
N ASN A 232 -8.77 17.47 -6.37
CA ASN A 232 -10.16 17.24 -6.76
C ASN A 232 -10.19 16.56 -8.14
N GLY A 233 -10.08 15.26 -8.16
CA GLY A 233 -10.06 14.43 -9.35
C GLY A 233 -9.40 13.08 -9.09
N ASN A 234 -9.37 12.25 -10.13
CA ASN A 234 -8.81 10.91 -10.12
C ASN A 234 -7.27 10.90 -10.26
N TYR A 235 -6.70 9.71 -10.39
CA TYR A 235 -5.25 9.52 -10.48
C TYR A 235 -4.59 10.28 -11.64
N ASP A 236 -5.22 10.31 -12.81
CA ASP A 236 -4.65 11.01 -13.97
C ASP A 236 -4.63 12.54 -13.75
N PHE A 237 -5.65 13.07 -13.09
CA PHE A 237 -5.67 14.47 -12.66
C PHE A 237 -4.63 14.77 -11.59
N TYR A 238 -4.49 13.88 -10.59
CA TYR A 238 -3.46 13.97 -9.56
C TYR A 238 -2.05 14.07 -10.16
N LEU A 239 -1.72 13.19 -11.11
CA LEU A 239 -0.39 13.19 -11.76
C LEU A 239 -0.10 14.51 -12.45
N LYS A 240 -1.05 15.04 -13.23
CA LYS A 240 -0.91 16.33 -13.93
C LYS A 240 -0.73 17.49 -12.95
N GLN A 241 -1.58 17.58 -11.96
CA GLN A 241 -1.54 18.66 -10.98
C GLN A 241 -0.29 18.56 -10.09
N ASN A 242 0.09 17.35 -9.66
CA ASN A 242 1.28 17.13 -8.86
C ASN A 242 2.55 17.56 -9.61
N SER A 243 2.69 17.21 -10.90
CA SER A 243 3.85 17.61 -11.70
C SER A 243 3.94 19.14 -11.85
N SER A 244 2.83 19.81 -12.13
CA SER A 244 2.76 21.27 -12.26
C SER A 244 3.06 21.99 -10.93
N THR A 245 2.45 21.54 -9.84
CA THR A 245 2.68 22.14 -8.51
C THR A 245 4.13 21.94 -8.06
N THR A 246 4.67 20.74 -8.26
CA THR A 246 6.07 20.41 -7.95
C THR A 246 7.03 21.31 -8.71
N ALA A 247 6.77 21.59 -9.99
CA ALA A 247 7.60 22.51 -10.78
C ALA A 247 7.63 23.93 -10.18
N ASN A 248 6.47 24.44 -9.75
CA ASN A 248 6.35 25.73 -9.10
C ASN A 248 7.09 25.76 -7.75
N GLU A 249 6.86 24.80 -6.88
CA GLU A 249 7.51 24.68 -5.57
C GLU A 249 9.04 24.56 -5.69
N MET A 250 9.55 23.85 -6.71
CA MET A 250 11.00 23.81 -7.01
C MET A 250 11.56 25.17 -7.40
N ASN A 251 10.85 25.91 -8.25
CA ASN A 251 11.26 27.26 -8.66
C ASN A 251 11.26 28.22 -7.46
N ASP A 252 10.26 28.15 -6.62
CA ASP A 252 10.17 28.98 -5.41
C ASP A 252 11.33 28.68 -4.44
N TYR A 253 11.65 27.41 -4.22
CA TYR A 253 12.79 27.05 -3.38
C TYR A 253 14.15 27.48 -3.99
N GLU A 254 14.34 27.39 -5.30
CA GLU A 254 15.55 27.93 -5.96
C GLU A 254 15.65 29.45 -5.79
N ASN A 255 14.54 30.18 -5.81
CA ASN A 255 14.51 31.60 -5.51
C ASN A 255 14.89 31.87 -4.06
N VAL A 256 14.37 31.11 -3.10
CA VAL A 256 14.78 31.16 -1.69
C VAL A 256 16.28 30.91 -1.53
N LYS A 257 16.81 29.88 -2.20
CA LYS A 257 18.23 29.54 -2.17
C LYS A 257 19.12 30.65 -2.72
N ARG A 258 18.72 31.28 -3.84
CA ARG A 258 19.40 32.47 -4.38
C ARG A 258 19.35 33.64 -3.39
N ARG A 259 18.19 33.84 -2.74
CA ARG A 259 18.03 34.90 -1.72
C ARG A 259 18.95 34.67 -0.51
N ILE A 260 19.03 33.41 -0.02
CA ILE A 260 19.95 33.01 1.05
C ILE A 260 21.40 33.32 0.65
N ALA A 261 21.84 32.97 -0.56
CA ALA A 261 23.19 33.25 -1.05
C ALA A 261 23.49 34.76 -1.07
N ASN A 262 22.56 35.56 -1.61
CA ASN A 262 22.69 37.01 -1.65
C ASN A 262 22.72 37.65 -0.25
N LEU A 263 21.90 37.14 0.69
CA LEU A 263 21.88 37.64 2.08
C LEU A 263 23.18 37.30 2.82
N LYS A 264 23.78 36.14 2.58
CA LYS A 264 25.08 35.76 3.14
C LYS A 264 26.17 36.74 2.68
N ILE A 265 26.20 37.09 1.39
CA ILE A 265 27.14 38.07 0.83
C ILE A 265 26.92 39.45 1.46
N LYS A 266 25.68 39.94 1.49
CA LYS A 266 25.32 41.22 2.08
C LYS A 266 25.64 41.31 3.56
N HIS A 267 25.34 40.25 4.33
CA HIS A 267 25.67 40.20 5.76
C HIS A 267 27.18 40.32 5.99
N ALA A 268 27.99 39.57 5.22
CA ALA A 268 29.46 39.68 5.31
C ALA A 268 29.96 41.07 4.90
N GLU A 269 29.37 41.68 3.86
CA GLU A 269 29.71 43.04 3.40
C GLU A 269 29.35 44.09 4.47
N TYR A 270 28.16 44.08 5.03
CA TYR A 270 27.75 45.01 6.08
C TYR A 270 28.60 44.87 7.33
N LYS A 271 28.99 43.67 7.73
CA LYS A 271 29.91 43.40 8.82
C LYS A 271 31.29 44.07 8.53
N ARG A 272 31.86 43.85 7.33
CA ARG A 272 33.12 44.44 6.90
C ARG A 272 33.08 45.98 6.85
N LEU A 273 31.98 46.55 6.33
CA LEU A 273 31.79 48.01 6.24
C LEU A 273 31.63 48.64 7.63
N LYS A 274 30.95 48.00 8.55
CA LYS A 274 30.82 48.39 9.96
C LYS A 274 32.21 48.45 10.63
N GLU A 275 33.05 47.45 10.42
CA GLU A 275 34.39 47.35 11.03
C GLU A 275 35.36 48.39 10.47
N LYS A 276 35.21 48.78 9.19
CA LYS A 276 36.07 49.77 8.53
C LYS A 276 35.65 51.21 8.79
N SER A 277 34.42 51.48 9.22
CA SER A 277 33.93 52.85 9.42
C SER A 277 34.40 53.42 10.75
N ARG A 278 34.76 54.71 10.75
CA ARG A 278 35.09 55.49 11.96
C ARG A 278 33.95 56.43 12.41
N ASN A 279 32.95 56.63 11.54
CA ASN A 279 31.83 57.53 11.84
C ASN A 279 30.72 56.80 12.60
N PRO A 280 30.32 57.24 13.81
CA PRO A 280 29.34 56.58 14.66
C PRO A 280 27.97 56.37 13.97
N SER A 281 27.50 57.35 13.20
CA SER A 281 26.21 57.23 12.48
C SER A 281 26.26 56.18 11.36
N THR A 282 27.36 56.07 10.68
CA THR A 282 27.61 55.09 9.64
C THR A 282 27.74 53.68 10.23
N ILE A 283 28.43 53.55 11.36
CA ILE A 283 28.53 52.29 12.12
C ILE A 283 27.12 51.81 12.55
N HIS A 284 26.32 52.74 13.11
CA HIS A 284 24.96 52.43 13.52
C HIS A 284 24.09 51.95 12.33
N ARG A 285 24.16 52.64 11.18
CA ARG A 285 23.46 52.27 9.95
C ARG A 285 23.83 50.85 9.47
N PHE A 286 25.13 50.53 9.39
CA PHE A 286 25.56 49.18 8.98
C PHE A 286 25.22 48.12 9.98
N LYS A 287 25.22 48.41 11.30
CA LYS A 287 24.75 47.49 12.34
C LYS A 287 23.29 47.14 12.14
N MET A 288 22.44 48.12 11.85
CA MET A 288 21.01 47.86 11.59
C MET A 288 20.78 47.01 10.33
N LEU A 289 21.54 47.27 9.23
CA LEU A 289 21.46 46.50 8.01
C LEU A 289 21.98 45.08 8.17
N GLU A 290 23.05 44.89 8.93
CA GLU A 290 23.61 43.59 9.31
C GLU A 290 22.56 42.75 10.09
N GLN A 291 21.94 43.36 11.13
CA GLN A 291 20.93 42.72 11.94
C GLN A 291 19.67 42.32 11.12
N LYS A 292 19.22 43.22 10.22
CA LYS A 292 18.11 42.94 9.33
C LYS A 292 18.42 41.78 8.38
N ALA A 293 19.60 41.80 7.76
CA ALA A 293 20.02 40.71 6.87
C ALA A 293 20.18 39.38 7.62
N PHE A 294 20.70 39.41 8.85
CA PHE A 294 20.85 38.23 9.69
C PHE A 294 19.50 37.64 10.12
N LYS A 295 18.53 38.49 10.49
CA LYS A 295 17.17 38.03 10.85
C LYS A 295 16.49 37.37 9.67
N GLU A 296 16.47 38.01 8.49
CA GLU A 296 15.91 37.46 7.26
C GLU A 296 16.61 36.16 6.85
N LEU A 297 17.94 36.10 6.97
CA LEU A 297 18.71 34.89 6.68
C LEU A 297 18.32 33.74 7.59
N ASN A 298 18.15 33.97 8.90
CA ASN A 298 17.74 32.93 9.85
C ASN A 298 16.31 32.45 9.61
N GLU A 299 15.41 33.33 9.19
CA GLU A 299 14.05 32.94 8.82
C GLU A 299 14.05 32.04 7.56
N LEU A 300 14.82 32.41 6.54
CA LEU A 300 14.91 31.61 5.32
C LEU A 300 15.67 30.29 5.50
N LEU A 301 16.64 30.21 6.42
CA LEU A 301 17.36 28.97 6.74
C LEU A 301 16.50 27.93 7.46
N LYS A 302 15.36 28.34 8.04
CA LYS A 302 14.39 27.43 8.65
C LYS A 302 13.53 26.71 7.60
N ILE A 303 13.51 27.20 6.36
CA ILE A 303 12.75 26.57 5.27
C ILE A 303 13.45 25.28 4.88
N GLU A 304 12.78 24.17 5.14
CA GLU A 304 13.31 22.85 4.79
C GLU A 304 13.38 22.67 3.27
N LYS A 305 14.38 21.91 2.83
CA LYS A 305 14.52 21.55 1.44
C LYS A 305 13.34 20.66 1.04
N PRO A 306 12.48 21.09 0.09
CA PRO A 306 11.35 20.28 -0.32
C PRO A 306 11.81 18.99 -1.00
N SER A 307 11.02 17.93 -0.83
CA SER A 307 11.23 16.66 -1.49
C SER A 307 10.00 16.31 -2.32
N PHE A 308 10.20 15.91 -3.57
CA PHE A 308 9.11 15.67 -4.52
C PHE A 308 9.20 14.27 -5.14
N TRP A 309 8.03 13.75 -5.49
CA TRP A 309 7.89 12.60 -6.37
C TRP A 309 7.00 13.00 -7.55
N ILE A 310 7.47 12.76 -8.76
CA ILE A 310 6.74 12.87 -10.01
C ILE A 310 6.93 11.54 -10.71
N ASP A 311 5.86 10.95 -11.22
CA ASP A 311 5.95 9.71 -11.98
C ASP A 311 6.70 9.91 -13.32
N GLU A 312 7.25 8.82 -13.84
CA GLU A 312 8.13 8.87 -15.02
C GLU A 312 7.43 9.38 -16.29
N ASN A 313 6.13 9.11 -16.45
CA ASN A 313 5.39 9.57 -17.63
C ASN A 313 5.12 11.07 -17.56
N SER A 314 4.66 11.56 -16.41
CA SER A 314 4.47 13.00 -16.19
C SER A 314 5.79 13.75 -16.26
N LEU A 315 6.91 13.15 -15.84
CA LEU A 315 8.24 13.77 -15.95
C LEU A 315 8.67 13.98 -17.41
N LYS A 316 8.28 13.11 -18.35
CA LYS A 316 8.57 13.27 -19.79
C LYS A 316 7.80 14.43 -20.43
N GLU A 317 6.64 14.79 -19.87
CA GLU A 317 5.81 15.92 -20.30
C GLU A 317 6.30 17.27 -19.75
N VAL A 318 7.16 17.26 -18.74
CA VAL A 318 7.70 18.46 -18.08
C VAL A 318 8.87 19.01 -18.89
N ASN A 319 9.01 20.35 -18.93
CA ASN A 319 10.11 21.03 -19.62
C ASN A 319 11.48 20.52 -19.13
N TYR A 320 12.43 20.35 -20.07
CA TYR A 320 13.78 19.83 -19.82
C TYR A 320 14.50 20.49 -18.63
N LYS A 321 14.39 21.82 -18.47
CA LYS A 321 14.98 22.54 -17.33
C LYS A 321 14.41 22.08 -15.99
N THR A 322 13.11 21.82 -15.93
CA THR A 322 12.42 21.34 -14.73
C THR A 322 12.79 19.88 -14.45
N ALA A 323 12.94 19.05 -15.47
CA ALA A 323 13.37 17.66 -15.35
C ALA A 323 14.81 17.56 -14.79
N ASP A 324 15.74 18.43 -15.24
CA ASP A 324 17.11 18.49 -14.71
C ASP A 324 17.13 18.98 -13.24
N GLN A 325 16.33 19.98 -12.91
CA GLN A 325 16.18 20.44 -11.53
C GLN A 325 15.56 19.38 -10.62
N TYR A 326 14.58 18.63 -11.13
CA TYR A 326 13.89 17.57 -10.38
C TYR A 326 14.87 16.53 -9.80
N SER A 327 15.93 16.19 -10.51
CA SER A 327 16.94 15.25 -10.02
C SER A 327 17.54 15.66 -8.66
N LYS A 328 17.61 16.98 -8.38
CA LYS A 328 18.15 17.57 -7.14
C LYS A 328 17.14 17.54 -5.98
N TYR A 329 15.85 17.48 -6.29
CA TYR A 329 14.73 17.55 -5.34
C TYR A 329 13.90 16.27 -5.28
N LYS A 330 14.23 15.26 -6.11
CA LYS A 330 13.56 13.95 -6.09
C LYS A 330 13.57 13.41 -4.66
N THR A 331 12.40 13.00 -4.20
CA THR A 331 12.24 12.29 -2.92
C THR A 331 13.24 11.14 -2.86
N LYS A 332 13.91 10.96 -1.73
CA LYS A 332 14.75 9.76 -1.54
C LYS A 332 13.88 8.54 -1.75
N ASN A 333 14.27 7.68 -2.67
CA ASN A 333 13.62 6.41 -2.94
C ASN A 333 14.60 5.27 -2.67
N ILE A 334 14.08 4.05 -2.58
CA ILE A 334 14.94 2.86 -2.48
C ILE A 334 15.88 2.84 -3.69
N ARG A 335 17.13 2.41 -3.47
CA ARG A 335 18.12 2.28 -4.53
C ARG A 335 18.37 0.81 -4.80
N LEU A 336 17.76 0.31 -5.86
CA LEU A 336 17.97 -1.07 -6.31
C LEU A 336 19.20 -1.12 -7.21
N SER A 337 20.26 -1.79 -6.73
CA SER A 337 21.49 -2.00 -7.50
C SER A 337 21.42 -3.38 -8.17
N ILE A 338 21.10 -3.40 -9.45
CA ILE A 338 21.07 -4.62 -10.25
C ILE A 338 22.26 -4.59 -11.20
N LYS A 339 23.09 -5.66 -11.18
CA LYS A 339 24.17 -5.81 -12.15
C LYS A 339 23.59 -6.30 -13.46
N ASN A 340 24.00 -5.69 -14.55
CA ASN A 340 23.65 -6.10 -15.91
C ASN A 340 24.75 -6.99 -16.49
N ASP A 341 24.37 -8.06 -17.13
CA ASP A 341 25.24 -8.92 -17.91
C ASP A 341 24.79 -8.81 -19.38
N ASP A 342 25.71 -8.44 -20.26
CA ASP A 342 25.42 -8.24 -21.69
C ASP A 342 25.54 -9.53 -22.51
N SER A 343 25.50 -10.69 -21.88
CA SER A 343 25.53 -11.99 -22.58
C SER A 343 24.28 -12.14 -23.47
N LYS A 344 24.47 -12.59 -24.71
CA LYS A 344 23.39 -12.78 -25.71
C LYS A 344 22.95 -14.24 -25.82
N SER A 345 23.11 -15.03 -24.77
CA SER A 345 22.72 -16.44 -24.81
C SER A 345 21.19 -16.59 -24.78
N LYS A 346 20.65 -17.52 -25.55
CA LYS A 346 19.21 -17.86 -25.58
C LYS A 346 18.97 -19.26 -25.03
N ARG A 347 19.60 -19.57 -23.89
CA ARG A 347 19.37 -20.85 -23.24
C ARG A 347 18.16 -20.76 -22.30
N ASP A 348 17.46 -21.87 -22.15
CA ASP A 348 16.45 -21.96 -21.12
C ASP A 348 17.09 -21.95 -19.75
N VAL A 349 16.55 -21.11 -18.84
CA VAL A 349 16.98 -21.02 -17.44
C VAL A 349 15.96 -21.67 -16.50
N LEU A 350 14.73 -21.89 -17.00
CA LEU A 350 13.67 -22.53 -16.25
C LEU A 350 12.78 -23.31 -17.23
N LYS A 351 12.40 -24.54 -16.87
CA LYS A 351 11.46 -25.39 -17.60
C LYS A 351 10.44 -26.04 -16.68
N VAL A 352 9.21 -26.06 -17.13
CA VAL A 352 8.12 -26.85 -16.56
C VAL A 352 7.62 -27.72 -17.72
N ASP A 353 7.76 -29.04 -17.59
CA ASP A 353 7.44 -29.97 -18.67
C ASP A 353 6.32 -30.94 -18.28
N LYS A 354 5.15 -30.81 -18.93
CA LYS A 354 3.95 -31.65 -18.77
C LYS A 354 3.58 -31.92 -17.32
N VAL A 355 3.65 -30.86 -16.50
CA VAL A 355 3.45 -30.99 -15.06
C VAL A 355 1.95 -31.08 -14.72
N SER A 356 1.59 -32.13 -13.98
CA SER A 356 0.30 -32.27 -13.29
C SER A 356 0.56 -32.30 -11.79
N PHE A 357 -0.04 -31.37 -11.04
CA PHE A 357 0.27 -31.19 -9.62
C PHE A 357 -0.96 -30.80 -8.81
N GLY A 358 -0.88 -31.00 -7.51
CA GLY A 358 -1.93 -30.64 -6.56
C GLY A 358 -1.61 -31.05 -5.14
N TYR A 359 -2.65 -31.37 -4.42
CA TYR A 359 -2.61 -31.96 -3.08
C TYR A 359 -3.29 -33.33 -3.12
N LYS A 360 -3.11 -34.18 -2.07
CA LYS A 360 -3.56 -35.59 -2.07
C LYS A 360 -4.98 -35.82 -2.61
N ASP A 361 -5.90 -34.90 -2.35
CA ASP A 361 -7.31 -35.02 -2.70
C ASP A 361 -7.79 -34.00 -3.75
N ASN A 362 -6.88 -33.17 -4.29
CA ASN A 362 -7.27 -32.10 -5.22
C ASN A 362 -6.16 -31.77 -6.23
N ILE A 363 -6.39 -32.08 -7.49
CA ILE A 363 -5.52 -31.70 -8.59
C ILE A 363 -5.76 -30.22 -8.91
N LEU A 364 -4.74 -29.40 -8.79
CA LEU A 364 -4.82 -27.97 -9.08
C LEU A 364 -4.68 -27.64 -10.57
N LYS A 365 -3.78 -28.36 -11.26
CA LYS A 365 -3.53 -28.17 -12.69
C LYS A 365 -3.00 -29.46 -13.31
N GLU A 366 -3.38 -29.69 -14.57
CA GLU A 366 -2.92 -30.82 -15.37
C GLU A 366 -2.19 -30.33 -16.62
N ASN A 367 -1.19 -31.09 -17.05
CA ASN A 367 -0.44 -30.94 -18.29
C ASN A 367 0.08 -29.51 -18.57
N LEU A 368 0.67 -28.87 -17.54
CA LEU A 368 1.25 -27.53 -17.65
C LEU A 368 2.65 -27.60 -18.25
N SER A 369 2.91 -26.85 -19.31
CA SER A 369 4.24 -26.77 -19.92
C SER A 369 4.57 -25.34 -20.28
N PHE A 370 5.75 -24.87 -19.87
CA PHE A 370 6.33 -23.60 -20.31
C PHE A 370 7.83 -23.58 -20.05
N SER A 371 8.54 -22.71 -20.75
CA SER A 371 9.94 -22.42 -20.48
C SER A 371 10.22 -20.94 -20.45
N LEU A 372 11.28 -20.57 -19.75
CA LEU A 372 11.77 -19.21 -19.65
C LEU A 372 13.24 -19.19 -20.08
N GLU A 373 13.51 -18.44 -21.14
CA GLU A 373 14.85 -18.20 -21.65
C GLU A 373 15.57 -17.13 -20.82
N GLU A 374 16.89 -17.13 -20.86
CA GLU A 374 17.72 -16.03 -20.35
C GLU A 374 17.25 -14.71 -20.97
N HIS A 375 17.15 -13.64 -20.18
CA HIS A 375 16.57 -12.34 -20.55
C HIS A 375 15.05 -12.34 -20.81
N GLY A 376 14.36 -13.47 -20.68
CA GLY A 376 12.91 -13.57 -20.84
C GLY A 376 12.15 -13.01 -19.62
N LYS A 377 10.93 -12.57 -19.85
CA LYS A 377 9.99 -12.19 -18.80
C LYS A 377 8.70 -12.98 -18.96
N LEU A 378 8.24 -13.63 -17.90
CA LEU A 378 7.07 -14.50 -17.90
C LEU A 378 6.17 -14.20 -16.71
N GLU A 379 4.89 -13.97 -17.00
CA GLU A 379 3.83 -13.80 -16.02
C GLU A 379 3.07 -15.11 -15.82
N LEU A 380 2.96 -15.58 -14.59
CA LEU A 380 2.01 -16.64 -14.23
C LEU A 380 0.69 -15.99 -13.87
N ARG A 381 -0.29 -16.08 -14.77
CA ARG A 381 -1.61 -15.50 -14.62
C ARG A 381 -2.62 -16.57 -14.21
N GLY A 382 -3.44 -16.27 -13.25
CA GLY A 382 -4.51 -17.17 -12.82
C GLY A 382 -5.23 -16.60 -11.61
N ARG A 383 -6.40 -17.17 -11.34
CA ARG A 383 -7.20 -16.80 -10.17
C ARG A 383 -6.51 -17.24 -8.87
N ASN A 384 -6.94 -16.67 -7.74
CA ASN A 384 -6.46 -17.12 -6.42
C ASN A 384 -6.83 -18.61 -6.20
N GLY A 385 -5.94 -19.35 -5.54
CA GLY A 385 -6.12 -20.79 -5.29
C GLY A 385 -5.84 -21.72 -6.48
N ARG A 386 -5.46 -21.22 -7.67
CA ARG A 386 -5.12 -22.04 -8.83
C ARG A 386 -3.69 -22.63 -8.83
N GLY A 387 -2.95 -22.43 -7.75
CA GLY A 387 -1.62 -23.04 -7.61
C GLY A 387 -0.44 -22.18 -8.08
N LYS A 388 -0.60 -20.86 -8.30
CA LYS A 388 0.51 -19.97 -8.71
C LYS A 388 1.69 -20.04 -7.74
N SER A 389 1.46 -19.78 -6.46
CA SER A 389 2.50 -19.86 -5.42
C SER A 389 2.97 -21.29 -5.19
N THR A 390 2.13 -22.30 -5.42
CA THR A 390 2.51 -23.72 -5.36
C THR A 390 3.53 -24.06 -6.45
N ILE A 391 3.37 -23.56 -7.67
CA ILE A 391 4.36 -23.71 -8.75
C ILE A 391 5.69 -23.06 -8.36
N ILE A 392 5.65 -21.84 -7.82
CA ILE A 392 6.85 -21.14 -7.35
C ILE A 392 7.56 -21.97 -6.28
N LYS A 393 6.83 -22.48 -5.29
CA LYS A 393 7.40 -23.35 -4.24
C LYS A 393 7.98 -24.63 -4.82
N ALA A 394 7.30 -25.27 -5.79
CA ALA A 394 7.78 -26.49 -6.44
C ALA A 394 9.07 -26.26 -7.24
N LEU A 395 9.15 -25.14 -7.98
CA LEU A 395 10.37 -24.73 -8.67
C LEU A 395 11.55 -24.53 -7.73
N LEU A 396 11.29 -23.98 -6.55
CA LEU A 396 12.30 -23.74 -5.49
C LEU A 396 12.59 -24.98 -4.63
N LYS A 397 11.93 -26.12 -4.89
CA LYS A 397 12.01 -27.35 -4.08
C LYS A 397 11.63 -27.15 -2.60
N ASN A 398 10.78 -26.17 -2.34
CA ASN A 398 10.27 -25.83 -1.00
C ASN A 398 8.75 -26.03 -0.96
N THR A 399 8.31 -27.26 -1.19
CA THR A 399 6.90 -27.64 -1.26
C THR A 399 6.34 -27.97 0.12
N ASP A 400 5.03 -27.73 0.27
CA ASP A 400 4.29 -28.15 1.46
C ASP A 400 4.28 -29.71 1.57
N PRO A 401 4.16 -30.30 2.78
CA PRO A 401 4.20 -31.74 2.97
C PRO A 401 3.13 -32.53 2.20
N ASP A 402 1.97 -31.92 1.94
CA ASP A 402 0.85 -32.54 1.23
C ASP A 402 0.88 -32.31 -0.29
N PHE A 403 1.92 -31.63 -0.79
CA PHE A 403 2.11 -31.41 -2.23
C PHE A 403 2.39 -32.73 -2.94
N VAL A 404 1.71 -32.94 -4.07
CA VAL A 404 1.90 -34.12 -4.93
C VAL A 404 2.17 -33.66 -6.36
N LEU A 405 3.31 -34.09 -6.89
CA LEU A 405 3.61 -34.01 -8.31
C LEU A 405 3.17 -35.33 -8.94
N TYR A 406 2.09 -35.32 -9.72
CA TYR A 406 1.54 -36.52 -10.36
C TYR A 406 2.30 -36.89 -11.63
N GLU A 407 2.68 -35.89 -12.42
CA GLU A 407 3.40 -36.07 -13.68
C GLU A 407 4.32 -34.90 -13.98
N GLY A 408 5.30 -35.12 -14.86
CA GLY A 408 6.19 -34.09 -15.38
C GLY A 408 7.36 -33.72 -14.48
N SER A 409 8.01 -32.61 -14.76
CA SER A 409 9.17 -32.14 -13.99
C SER A 409 9.30 -30.64 -13.97
N PHE A 410 9.86 -30.13 -12.86
CA PHE A 410 10.31 -28.75 -12.71
C PHE A 410 11.84 -28.70 -12.78
N TRP A 411 12.36 -27.78 -13.56
CA TRP A 411 13.80 -27.61 -13.70
C TRP A 411 14.19 -26.12 -13.70
N ILE A 412 15.22 -25.79 -12.92
CA ILE A 412 15.95 -24.52 -12.96
C ILE A 412 17.40 -24.85 -13.22
N ASP A 413 18.08 -24.06 -14.05
CA ASP A 413 19.50 -24.20 -14.32
C ASP A 413 20.30 -24.11 -12.99
N PRO A 414 20.98 -25.19 -12.57
CA PRO A 414 21.69 -25.21 -11.29
C PRO A 414 22.93 -24.31 -11.26
N THR A 415 23.34 -23.77 -12.40
CA THR A 415 24.53 -22.92 -12.52
C THR A 415 24.25 -21.44 -12.29
N ILE A 416 22.99 -21.05 -12.15
CA ILE A 416 22.60 -19.64 -11.97
C ILE A 416 22.13 -19.36 -10.54
N ASN A 417 22.37 -18.13 -10.09
CA ASN A 417 21.80 -17.65 -8.84
C ASN A 417 20.34 -17.22 -9.05
N VAL A 418 19.48 -17.62 -8.13
CA VAL A 418 18.05 -17.28 -8.12
C VAL A 418 17.79 -16.28 -7.00
N GLY A 419 17.17 -15.17 -7.33
CA GLY A 419 16.64 -14.21 -6.36
C GLY A 419 15.14 -14.40 -6.21
N VAL A 420 14.66 -14.54 -4.98
CA VAL A 420 13.24 -14.80 -4.71
C VAL A 420 12.65 -13.68 -3.88
N TYR A 421 11.50 -13.17 -4.31
CA TYR A 421 10.65 -12.30 -3.52
C TYR A 421 9.44 -13.11 -3.08
N HIS A 422 9.37 -13.44 -1.78
CA HIS A 422 8.32 -14.26 -1.21
C HIS A 422 7.11 -13.41 -0.81
N GLN A 423 5.92 -13.99 -0.80
CA GLN A 423 4.72 -13.34 -0.29
C GLN A 423 4.83 -13.06 1.22
N GLU A 424 5.47 -13.96 1.98
CA GLU A 424 5.71 -13.83 3.41
C GLU A 424 7.19 -14.04 3.74
N ILE A 425 7.65 -13.37 4.79
CA ILE A 425 9.03 -13.56 5.31
C ILE A 425 9.08 -14.89 6.08
N GLU A 426 10.12 -15.66 5.85
CA GLU A 426 10.38 -16.91 6.57
C GLU A 426 10.46 -16.67 8.09
N LYS A 427 9.91 -17.61 8.86
CA LYS A 427 9.77 -17.48 10.33
C LYS A 427 11.12 -17.25 11.03
N ASP A 428 12.18 -17.83 10.51
CA ASP A 428 13.53 -17.76 11.09
C ASP A 428 14.14 -16.35 11.12
N TYR A 429 13.60 -15.44 10.32
CA TYR A 429 14.01 -14.03 10.32
C TYR A 429 13.15 -13.14 11.23
N LEU A 430 11.90 -13.54 11.52
CA LEU A 430 10.92 -12.68 12.19
C LEU A 430 11.33 -12.23 13.58
N ASP A 431 12.06 -13.07 14.30
CA ASP A 431 12.49 -12.80 15.68
C ASP A 431 13.90 -12.17 15.76
N LEU A 432 14.50 -11.85 14.63
CA LEU A 432 15.79 -11.15 14.56
C LEU A 432 15.59 -9.63 14.41
N PRO A 433 16.48 -8.82 15.01
CA PRO A 433 16.61 -7.41 14.64
C PRO A 433 16.97 -7.27 13.16
N LEU A 434 16.47 -6.22 12.50
CA LEU A 434 16.66 -6.00 11.06
C LEU A 434 18.13 -6.11 10.63
N TYR A 435 19.05 -5.54 11.42
CA TYR A 435 20.49 -5.60 11.14
C TYR A 435 20.99 -7.04 11.08
N GLN A 436 20.66 -7.84 12.11
CA GLN A 436 21.04 -9.25 12.17
C GLN A 436 20.35 -10.12 11.12
N ALA A 437 19.12 -9.78 10.76
CA ALA A 437 18.39 -10.47 9.71
C ALA A 437 19.07 -10.29 8.33
N ILE A 438 19.59 -9.07 8.03
CA ILE A 438 20.37 -8.85 6.82
C ILE A 438 21.69 -9.65 6.86
N GLU A 439 22.39 -9.63 7.98
CA GLU A 439 23.62 -10.42 8.14
C GLU A 439 23.37 -11.92 7.93
N LYS A 440 22.35 -12.47 8.62
CA LYS A 440 21.93 -13.87 8.46
C LYS A 440 21.58 -14.21 7.02
N CYS A 441 20.84 -13.35 6.33
CA CYS A 441 20.47 -13.55 4.92
C CYS A 441 21.70 -13.76 4.01
N TYR A 442 22.77 -13.00 4.21
CA TYR A 442 24.01 -13.19 3.46
C TYR A 442 24.75 -14.47 3.88
N LEU A 443 24.76 -14.79 5.17
CA LEU A 443 25.38 -16.05 5.68
C LEU A 443 24.67 -17.30 5.16
N ASP A 444 23.34 -17.29 5.13
CA ASP A 444 22.53 -18.39 4.59
C ASP A 444 22.81 -18.65 3.09
N LEU A 445 23.24 -17.61 2.37
CA LEU A 445 23.70 -17.68 0.98
C LEU A 445 25.20 -18.00 0.84
N ASN A 446 25.91 -18.32 1.93
CA ASN A 446 27.37 -18.51 2.00
C ASN A 446 28.15 -17.27 1.51
N LEU A 447 27.62 -16.08 1.72
CA LEU A 447 28.25 -14.81 1.38
C LEU A 447 28.70 -14.09 2.64
N SER A 448 29.92 -13.54 2.62
CA SER A 448 30.37 -12.62 3.68
C SER A 448 29.82 -11.21 3.45
N ILE A 449 29.43 -10.54 4.52
CA ILE A 449 28.99 -9.15 4.46
C ILE A 449 29.70 -8.33 5.54
N SER A 450 30.21 -7.16 5.17
CA SER A 450 30.83 -6.23 6.12
C SER A 450 29.75 -5.33 6.76
N ASP A 451 30.03 -4.88 7.99
CA ASP A 451 29.22 -3.90 8.72
C ASP A 451 28.94 -2.64 7.88
N GLN A 452 29.95 -2.17 7.16
CA GLN A 452 29.81 -1.01 6.25
C GLN A 452 28.79 -1.28 5.12
N LYS A 453 28.77 -2.49 4.55
CA LYS A 453 27.82 -2.87 3.49
C LYS A 453 26.41 -2.97 4.06
N ILE A 454 26.21 -3.52 5.26
CA ILE A 454 24.89 -3.58 5.92
C ILE A 454 24.36 -2.14 6.14
N ARG A 455 25.16 -1.24 6.72
CA ARG A 455 24.76 0.15 6.92
C ARG A 455 24.42 0.88 5.62
N LYS A 456 25.16 0.58 4.55
CA LYS A 456 24.86 1.12 3.21
C LYS A 456 23.52 0.60 2.70
N LEU A 457 23.26 -0.70 2.80
CA LEU A 457 21.98 -1.29 2.41
C LEU A 457 20.82 -0.66 3.20
N LEU A 458 20.94 -0.58 4.52
CA LEU A 458 19.92 0.05 5.36
C LEU A 458 19.60 1.49 4.91
N ASN A 459 20.62 2.27 4.57
CA ASN A 459 20.44 3.63 4.07
C ASN A 459 19.85 3.67 2.64
N ASP A 460 20.33 2.81 1.73
CA ASP A 460 19.86 2.74 0.35
C ASP A 460 18.39 2.29 0.26
N TYR A 461 17.94 1.46 1.22
CA TYR A 461 16.55 1.01 1.35
C TYR A 461 15.73 1.84 2.34
N LEU A 462 16.22 3.02 2.75
CA LEU A 462 15.51 4.01 3.55
C LEU A 462 15.04 3.51 4.94
N PHE A 463 15.82 2.68 5.58
CA PHE A 463 15.59 2.36 6.99
C PHE A 463 16.16 3.44 7.90
N SER A 464 15.41 3.80 8.94
CA SER A 464 15.88 4.73 9.98
C SER A 464 16.85 4.03 10.93
N LEU A 465 17.61 4.82 11.72
CA LEU A 465 18.50 4.24 12.74
C LEU A 465 17.75 3.42 13.80
N GLU A 466 16.51 3.79 14.10
CA GLU A 466 15.65 3.08 15.05
C GLU A 466 15.24 1.71 14.51
N ASP A 467 15.04 1.60 13.19
CA ASP A 467 14.66 0.34 12.55
C ASP A 467 15.75 -0.72 12.66
N HIS A 468 17.03 -0.33 12.78
CA HIS A 468 18.16 -1.27 12.77
C HIS A 468 18.07 -2.34 13.87
N ASN A 469 17.61 -1.94 15.05
CA ASN A 469 17.47 -2.82 16.21
C ASN A 469 16.04 -3.34 16.43
N THR A 470 15.12 -3.00 15.52
CA THR A 470 13.73 -3.43 15.60
C THR A 470 13.58 -4.85 15.06
N LEU A 471 12.87 -5.72 15.79
CA LEU A 471 12.57 -7.07 15.34
C LEU A 471 11.75 -7.04 14.03
N LEU A 472 12.08 -7.91 13.08
CA LEU A 472 11.41 -7.95 11.78
C LEU A 472 9.89 -8.09 11.91
N ARG A 473 9.39 -8.89 12.87
CA ARG A 473 7.94 -9.05 13.10
C ARG A 473 7.24 -7.74 13.43
N LYS A 474 7.94 -6.78 14.08
CA LYS A 474 7.40 -5.47 14.49
C LYS A 474 7.48 -4.41 13.40
N LEU A 475 8.18 -4.68 12.30
CA LEU A 475 8.27 -3.76 11.18
C LEU A 475 6.94 -3.69 10.42
N SER A 476 6.67 -2.52 9.83
CA SER A 476 5.52 -2.33 8.95
C SER A 476 5.59 -3.21 7.70
N GLY A 477 4.46 -3.44 7.02
CA GLY A 477 4.42 -4.19 5.76
C GLY A 477 5.40 -3.66 4.72
N GLY A 478 5.45 -2.34 4.52
CA GLY A 478 6.39 -1.72 3.58
C GLY A 478 7.87 -1.84 3.99
N GLN A 479 8.19 -1.87 5.29
CA GLN A 479 9.55 -2.13 5.76
C GLN A 479 9.94 -3.59 5.52
N LYS A 480 9.02 -4.53 5.76
CA LYS A 480 9.19 -5.96 5.46
C LYS A 480 9.43 -6.19 3.97
N SER A 481 8.66 -5.55 3.10
CA SER A 481 8.86 -5.63 1.64
C SER A 481 10.24 -5.12 1.22
N ARG A 482 10.74 -4.03 1.82
CA ARG A 482 12.09 -3.53 1.56
C ARG A 482 13.19 -4.49 2.01
N PHE A 483 13.00 -5.20 3.13
CA PHE A 483 13.93 -6.26 3.54
C PHE A 483 13.93 -7.42 2.53
N GLN A 484 12.77 -7.84 2.03
CA GLN A 484 12.68 -8.88 0.99
C GLN A 484 13.37 -8.48 -0.32
N LEU A 485 13.33 -7.21 -0.70
CA LEU A 485 14.10 -6.71 -1.85
C LEU A 485 15.62 -6.81 -1.62
N ILE A 486 16.11 -6.56 -0.39
CA ILE A 486 17.52 -6.79 -0.03
C ILE A 486 17.86 -8.27 -0.18
N GLN A 487 17.03 -9.14 0.38
CA GLN A 487 17.21 -10.59 0.33
C GLN A 487 17.24 -11.11 -1.11
N MET A 488 16.29 -10.69 -1.94
CA MET A 488 16.18 -11.08 -3.34
C MET A 488 17.44 -10.74 -4.16
N LEU A 489 18.08 -9.61 -3.88
CA LEU A 489 19.22 -9.11 -4.64
C LEU A 489 20.58 -9.45 -4.01
N ALA A 490 20.62 -10.21 -2.91
CA ALA A 490 21.84 -10.44 -2.12
C ALA A 490 22.95 -11.18 -2.88
N ASN A 491 22.60 -12.13 -3.76
CA ASN A 491 23.52 -13.04 -4.46
C ASN A 491 23.73 -12.72 -5.95
N ASP A 492 23.47 -11.50 -6.39
CA ASP A 492 23.56 -11.09 -7.81
C ASP A 492 22.80 -12.08 -8.73
N PRO A 493 21.48 -12.21 -8.62
CA PRO A 493 20.70 -13.23 -9.31
C PRO A 493 20.69 -13.05 -10.83
N LYS A 494 20.59 -14.16 -11.58
CA LYS A 494 20.31 -14.20 -13.03
C LYS A 494 18.86 -14.58 -13.35
N LEU A 495 18.16 -15.16 -12.40
CA LEU A 495 16.73 -15.43 -12.44
C LEU A 495 16.07 -14.77 -11.23
N LEU A 496 15.06 -13.95 -11.46
CA LEU A 496 14.18 -13.42 -10.41
C LEU A 496 12.84 -14.14 -10.43
N ILE A 497 12.40 -14.59 -9.27
CA ILE A 497 11.08 -15.17 -9.04
C ILE A 497 10.34 -14.27 -8.06
N LEU A 498 9.23 -13.66 -8.50
CA LEU A 498 8.52 -12.63 -7.74
C LEU A 498 7.07 -13.08 -7.49
N ASP A 499 6.68 -13.23 -6.23
CA ASP A 499 5.30 -13.52 -5.84
C ASP A 499 4.66 -12.27 -5.22
N GLU A 500 3.79 -11.58 -5.99
CA GLU A 500 3.09 -10.34 -5.63
C GLU A 500 4.02 -9.22 -5.09
N PRO A 501 5.04 -8.80 -5.83
CA PRO A 501 6.08 -7.91 -5.31
C PRO A 501 5.62 -6.45 -5.11
N THR A 502 4.45 -6.08 -5.63
CA THR A 502 3.87 -4.75 -5.49
C THR A 502 3.09 -4.57 -4.18
N ASN A 503 2.70 -5.67 -3.53
CA ASN A 503 1.96 -5.63 -2.28
C ASN A 503 2.76 -4.92 -1.19
N HIS A 504 2.09 -4.05 -0.43
CA HIS A 504 2.66 -3.27 0.67
C HIS A 504 3.77 -2.26 0.29
N LEU A 505 4.06 -2.07 -0.99
CA LEU A 505 4.94 -0.99 -1.45
C LEU A 505 4.13 0.29 -1.71
N ASP A 506 4.74 1.45 -1.42
CA ASP A 506 4.17 2.74 -1.82
C ASP A 506 4.43 3.03 -3.30
N LEU A 507 3.65 3.94 -3.90
CA LEU A 507 3.74 4.28 -5.33
C LEU A 507 5.17 4.58 -5.80
N PRO A 508 5.99 5.39 -5.09
CA PRO A 508 7.38 5.61 -5.47
C PRO A 508 8.23 4.34 -5.47
N SER A 509 8.02 3.45 -4.50
CA SER A 509 8.77 2.19 -4.40
C SER A 509 8.36 1.19 -5.49
N ILE A 510 7.07 1.14 -5.85
CA ILE A 510 6.59 0.34 -6.99
C ILE A 510 7.24 0.83 -8.28
N GLU A 511 7.28 2.14 -8.53
CA GLU A 511 7.89 2.70 -9.73
C GLU A 511 9.39 2.41 -9.82
N GLU A 512 10.12 2.47 -8.71
CA GLU A 512 11.55 2.12 -8.67
C GLU A 512 11.77 0.63 -8.94
N LEU A 513 10.92 -0.25 -8.37
CA LEU A 513 10.95 -1.68 -8.66
C LEU A 513 10.69 -1.94 -10.15
N GLU A 514 9.64 -1.34 -10.73
CA GLU A 514 9.33 -1.44 -12.15
C GLU A 514 10.52 -1.02 -13.02
N ASN A 515 11.16 0.09 -12.69
CA ASN A 515 12.31 0.62 -13.44
C ASN A 515 13.54 -0.27 -13.30
N ALA A 516 13.79 -0.82 -12.11
CA ALA A 516 14.89 -1.75 -11.86
C ALA A 516 14.68 -3.07 -12.63
N LEU A 517 13.47 -3.64 -12.59
CA LEU A 517 13.13 -4.87 -13.31
C LEU A 517 13.13 -4.69 -14.83
N ASN A 518 12.82 -3.50 -15.33
CA ASN A 518 12.94 -3.21 -16.78
C ASN A 518 14.39 -3.14 -17.25
N LYS A 519 15.29 -2.70 -16.39
CA LYS A 519 16.74 -2.65 -16.67
C LYS A 519 17.44 -3.98 -16.37
N PHE A 520 16.78 -4.88 -15.70
CA PHE A 520 17.37 -6.19 -15.36
C PHE A 520 17.56 -7.02 -16.64
N SER A 521 18.80 -7.47 -16.84
CA SER A 521 19.19 -8.26 -18.02
C SER A 521 18.98 -9.77 -17.84
N GLY A 522 18.67 -10.25 -16.65
CA GLY A 522 18.36 -11.66 -16.40
C GLY A 522 16.91 -12.03 -16.71
N ALA A 523 16.54 -13.26 -16.41
CA ALA A 523 15.19 -13.79 -16.56
C ALA A 523 14.28 -13.40 -15.39
N ILE A 524 13.00 -13.15 -15.65
CA ILE A 524 12.00 -12.81 -14.62
C ILE A 524 10.78 -13.72 -14.76
N LEU A 525 10.46 -14.46 -13.71
CA LEU A 525 9.19 -15.13 -13.52
C LEU A 525 8.42 -14.38 -12.42
N PHE A 526 7.17 -13.96 -12.68
CA PHE A 526 6.42 -13.24 -11.67
C PHE A 526 4.93 -13.57 -11.66
N VAL A 527 4.34 -13.37 -10.49
CA VAL A 527 2.89 -13.29 -10.24
C VAL A 527 2.59 -11.87 -9.80
N SER A 528 1.61 -11.21 -10.40
CA SER A 528 1.13 -9.92 -9.92
C SER A 528 -0.32 -9.68 -10.33
N HIS A 529 -1.05 -8.91 -9.52
CA HIS A 529 -2.39 -8.41 -9.80
C HIS A 529 -2.41 -6.90 -10.12
N ASP A 530 -1.25 -6.26 -10.17
CA ASP A 530 -1.09 -4.86 -10.58
C ASP A 530 -1.03 -4.74 -12.11
N GLY A 531 -2.10 -4.23 -12.72
CA GLY A 531 -2.21 -4.08 -14.18
C GLY A 531 -1.17 -3.14 -14.79
N TYR A 532 -0.66 -2.14 -14.06
CA TYR A 532 0.40 -1.24 -14.52
C TYR A 532 1.76 -1.91 -14.49
N PHE A 533 2.06 -2.62 -13.41
CA PHE A 533 3.28 -3.42 -13.26
C PHE A 533 3.41 -4.43 -14.40
N ILE A 534 2.34 -5.19 -14.66
CA ILE A 534 2.27 -6.18 -15.75
C ILE A 534 2.52 -5.53 -17.12
N LYS A 535 1.81 -4.44 -17.43
CA LYS A 535 1.96 -3.71 -18.70
C LYS A 535 3.38 -3.17 -18.89
N LYS A 536 4.01 -2.70 -17.83
CA LYS A 536 5.35 -2.10 -17.88
C LYS A 536 6.43 -3.14 -18.14
N LEU A 537 6.30 -4.35 -17.62
CA LEU A 537 7.25 -5.44 -17.80
C LEU A 537 7.15 -6.12 -19.17
N LYS A 538 6.03 -6.04 -19.87
CA LYS A 538 5.79 -6.62 -21.22
C LYS A 538 6.14 -8.11 -21.29
N ALA A 539 5.73 -8.89 -20.30
CA ALA A 539 6.04 -10.30 -20.18
C ALA A 539 5.17 -11.19 -21.10
N LYS A 540 5.66 -12.39 -21.43
CA LYS A 540 4.81 -13.48 -21.94
C LYS A 540 3.89 -13.95 -20.82
N VAL A 541 2.66 -14.36 -21.16
CA VAL A 541 1.65 -14.82 -20.20
C VAL A 541 1.49 -16.32 -20.29
N VAL A 542 1.50 -16.98 -19.13
CA VAL A 542 1.11 -18.38 -18.97
C VAL A 542 -0.10 -18.42 -18.04
N GLU A 543 -1.21 -18.97 -18.53
CA GLU A 543 -2.45 -19.10 -17.76
C GLU A 543 -2.50 -20.43 -16.99
N ILE A 544 -2.83 -20.32 -15.69
CA ILE A 544 -2.91 -21.45 -14.75
C ILE A 544 -4.36 -21.69 -14.37
#